data_00768f3e4a02eed104710987cf255d18
#
_entry.id   00768f3e4a02eed104710987cf255d18
#
_cell.length_a   1.000
_cell.length_b   1.000
_cell.length_c   1.000
_cell.angle_alpha   90.00
_cell.angle_beta   90.00
_cell.angle_gamma   90.00
#
_symmetry.space_group_name_H-M   'P 1'
#
loop_
_entity.id
_entity.type
_entity.pdbx_description
1 polymer ?
#
loop_
_entity_poly.entity_id
_entity_poly.type
_entity_poly.pdbx_seq_one_letter_code
_entity_poly.pdbx_strand_id
1 'polypeptide(L)'
;MSAACGCDEPTTSPADEAEEAERPWWRDPGLVVPILSGVAFGTGLALEWSGLHIAALVAFWAGLLLGAYTFVPGAIRNLVVKRKLGIALLMTISAVGAVILGYVEEAAALAFLYSIAEALEDKAMDRARGGLRALLKLVPETATVLRDGTSASVPAREIAVGDVLLVRPGERVATDGLVRSGRSSLDTSAITGESIPVEVAPGEAVSAGAINSVGVLEVEATAAGTDNSLTTIVELVEQAQAEKGDRARIADRIARPLVPGVMVLAVLVGVLGSLLGDPETWITRALVVLVAASPCALAIAVPVTVVSAIGAATKFGVVIKSGAAFERLGGIRHLAVDKTGTLTRNRPEVTAIVAAHGFDDAQVLAWAAAVEQHSTHPLAAAIAAAGRGTPAAQDVAEEAGHGIGGLVDGRRVAVGSPRWIDAGPLKARVEDLEAEGQTCVLVTVDGFLAGAIGVRDELRPEVPEVVRTLRDQGVKVSMLTGDNFHTAAALAKLAGIGDVHAELRPEDKARIVAGFSETSPTAMIGDGINDAPALAGATVGIAMGATGSDAAIESADVAFTGHDLGLIPQALHHARRGGRIINQNIVLSLAIITVLLPLAITGVLGLAAVVLVHEVAEVVVIANGLRAARARKQ
;
A
#
# COMPACT_ATOMS: atom_id res chain seq x y z
N MET A 1 -8.09 -14.81 -5.63
CA MET A 1 -9.16 -15.83 -5.74
C MET A 1 -9.74 -16.11 -4.37
N SER A 2 -10.85 -15.45 -4.04
CA SER A 2 -11.61 -15.69 -2.81
C SER A 2 -12.29 -17.07 -2.89
N ALA A 3 -11.67 -18.08 -2.28
CA ALA A 3 -12.13 -19.46 -2.39
C ALA A 3 -13.14 -19.87 -1.30
N ALA A 4 -13.50 -18.98 -0.39
CA ALA A 4 -14.42 -19.25 0.72
C ALA A 4 -15.81 -18.63 0.50
N CYS A 5 -15.92 -17.46 -0.10
CA CYS A 5 -17.17 -16.93 -0.65
C CYS A 5 -17.25 -17.32 -2.12
N GLY A 6 -18.35 -17.92 -2.56
CA GLY A 6 -18.53 -18.38 -3.93
C GLY A 6 -18.77 -17.26 -4.96
N CYS A 7 -18.22 -16.07 -4.73
CA CYS A 7 -18.30 -14.95 -5.66
C CYS A 7 -17.32 -15.17 -6.81
N ASP A 8 -17.83 -15.48 -8.00
CA ASP A 8 -17.11 -15.26 -9.24
C ASP A 8 -17.12 -13.76 -9.50
N GLU A 9 -15.96 -13.14 -9.56
CA GLU A 9 -15.85 -11.80 -10.15
C GLU A 9 -16.23 -11.94 -11.64
N PRO A 10 -17.25 -11.21 -12.13
CA PRO A 10 -17.41 -11.04 -13.54
C PRO A 10 -16.17 -10.31 -14.06
N THR A 11 -15.65 -10.71 -15.21
CA THR A 11 -14.60 -10.01 -15.95
C THR A 11 -15.19 -8.72 -16.55
N THR A 12 -15.54 -7.77 -15.69
CA THR A 12 -15.96 -6.42 -16.06
C THR A 12 -14.73 -5.52 -16.14
N SER A 13 -14.68 -4.65 -17.13
CA SER A 13 -13.59 -3.69 -17.24
C SER A 13 -13.65 -2.68 -16.08
N PRO A 14 -12.53 -2.08 -15.67
CA PRO A 14 -12.52 -1.04 -14.61
C PRO A 14 -13.48 0.13 -14.90
N ALA A 15 -13.79 0.38 -16.18
CA ALA A 15 -14.75 1.41 -16.62
C ALA A 15 -16.20 0.98 -16.34
N ASP A 16 -16.56 -0.29 -16.58
CA ASP A 16 -17.90 -0.83 -16.31
C ASP A 16 -18.17 -0.86 -14.81
N GLU A 17 -17.16 -1.18 -14.00
CA GLU A 17 -17.25 -1.16 -12.54
C GLU A 17 -17.37 0.26 -11.94
N ALA A 18 -16.76 1.27 -12.59
CA ALA A 18 -16.90 2.66 -12.17
C ALA A 18 -18.33 3.18 -12.43
N GLU A 19 -18.96 2.76 -13.53
CA GLU A 19 -20.34 3.12 -13.87
C GLU A 19 -21.37 2.42 -12.97
N GLU A 20 -21.06 1.20 -12.48
CA GLU A 20 -21.87 0.50 -11.48
C GLU A 20 -21.84 1.16 -10.09
N ALA A 21 -20.70 1.72 -9.68
CA ALA A 21 -20.55 2.36 -8.38
C ALA A 21 -21.33 3.69 -8.22
N GLU A 22 -21.75 4.34 -9.31
CA GLU A 22 -22.53 5.57 -9.30
C GLU A 22 -24.04 5.35 -9.40
N ARG A 23 -24.51 4.11 -9.54
CA ARG A 23 -25.95 3.82 -9.60
C ARG A 23 -26.60 4.11 -8.25
N PRO A 24 -27.73 4.84 -8.22
CA PRO A 24 -28.48 5.04 -7.00
C PRO A 24 -28.97 3.69 -6.44
N TRP A 25 -28.97 3.53 -5.11
CA TRP A 25 -29.23 2.27 -4.41
C TRP A 25 -30.54 1.58 -4.84
N TRP A 26 -31.55 2.34 -5.30
CA TRP A 26 -32.84 1.80 -5.79
C TRP A 26 -32.77 1.19 -7.20
N ARG A 27 -31.66 1.30 -7.89
CA ARG A 27 -31.38 0.65 -9.19
C ARG A 27 -30.38 -0.49 -9.08
N ASP A 28 -29.89 -0.75 -7.89
CA ASP A 28 -28.97 -1.84 -7.59
C ASP A 28 -29.74 -3.12 -7.26
N PRO A 29 -29.79 -4.14 -8.14
CA PRO A 29 -30.52 -5.39 -7.87
C PRO A 29 -29.98 -6.11 -6.63
N GLY A 30 -28.69 -5.97 -6.32
CA GLY A 30 -28.05 -6.57 -5.15
C GLY A 30 -28.60 -6.06 -3.82
N LEU A 31 -29.18 -4.84 -3.78
CA LEU A 31 -29.86 -4.29 -2.61
C LEU A 31 -31.37 -4.36 -2.70
N VAL A 32 -31.94 -4.11 -3.87
CA VAL A 32 -33.39 -4.02 -4.07
C VAL A 32 -34.08 -5.37 -3.81
N VAL A 33 -33.48 -6.47 -4.28
CA VAL A 33 -34.08 -7.80 -4.12
C VAL A 33 -34.13 -8.24 -2.65
N PRO A 34 -33.04 -8.13 -1.85
CA PRO A 34 -33.09 -8.39 -0.40
C PRO A 34 -34.09 -7.49 0.35
N ILE A 35 -34.16 -6.19 0.00
CA ILE A 35 -35.14 -5.27 0.62
C ILE A 35 -36.56 -5.71 0.32
N LEU A 36 -36.87 -6.08 -0.91
CA LEU A 36 -38.19 -6.59 -1.28
C LEU A 36 -38.52 -7.90 -0.56
N SER A 37 -37.54 -8.80 -0.40
CA SER A 37 -37.65 -10.00 0.42
C SER A 37 -38.02 -9.65 1.86
N GLY A 38 -37.37 -8.66 2.46
CA GLY A 38 -37.68 -8.18 3.81
C GLY A 38 -39.03 -7.53 3.94
N VAL A 39 -39.46 -6.74 2.95
CA VAL A 39 -40.80 -6.15 2.91
C VAL A 39 -41.88 -7.24 2.82
N ALA A 40 -41.68 -8.26 1.98
CA ALA A 40 -42.58 -9.38 1.85
C ALA A 40 -42.66 -10.19 3.16
N PHE A 41 -41.49 -10.47 3.79
CA PHE A 41 -41.40 -11.15 5.08
C PHE A 41 -42.14 -10.37 6.19
N GLY A 42 -41.86 -9.05 6.33
CA GLY A 42 -42.49 -8.17 7.30
C GLY A 42 -44.01 -8.05 7.09
N THR A 43 -44.45 -8.02 5.81
CA THR A 43 -45.86 -8.06 5.47
C THR A 43 -46.49 -9.38 5.90
N GLY A 44 -45.79 -10.52 5.72
CA GLY A 44 -46.21 -11.82 6.19
C GLY A 44 -46.46 -11.85 7.70
N LEU A 45 -45.52 -11.33 8.51
CA LEU A 45 -45.63 -11.21 9.95
C LEU A 45 -46.85 -10.34 10.38
N ALA A 46 -47.07 -9.21 9.72
CA ALA A 46 -48.19 -8.33 10.02
C ALA A 46 -49.55 -8.99 9.70
N LEU A 47 -49.61 -9.71 8.57
CA LEU A 47 -50.81 -10.47 8.20
C LEU A 47 -51.10 -11.65 9.14
N GLU A 48 -50.06 -12.37 9.57
CA GLU A 48 -50.15 -13.45 10.55
C GLU A 48 -50.70 -12.94 11.88
N TRP A 49 -50.16 -11.80 12.37
CA TRP A 49 -50.65 -11.16 13.58
C TRP A 49 -52.09 -10.63 13.45
N SER A 50 -52.53 -10.33 12.22
CA SER A 50 -53.91 -9.91 11.91
C SER A 50 -54.88 -11.11 11.75
N GLY A 51 -54.42 -12.37 11.86
CA GLY A 51 -55.20 -13.58 11.68
C GLY A 51 -55.49 -13.97 10.22
N LEU A 52 -54.80 -13.33 9.25
CA LEU A 52 -54.97 -13.61 7.83
C LEU A 52 -53.92 -14.65 7.34
N HIS A 53 -53.96 -15.86 7.89
CA HIS A 53 -52.93 -16.90 7.74
C HIS A 53 -52.63 -17.28 6.28
N ILE A 54 -53.63 -17.34 5.37
CA ILE A 54 -53.42 -17.68 3.96
C ILE A 54 -52.64 -16.56 3.26
N ALA A 55 -53.00 -15.30 3.52
CA ALA A 55 -52.29 -14.16 2.93
C ALA A 55 -50.87 -14.03 3.50
N ALA A 56 -50.69 -14.30 4.79
CA ALA A 56 -49.38 -14.37 5.44
C ALA A 56 -48.50 -15.43 4.79
N LEU A 57 -49.02 -16.64 4.56
CA LEU A 57 -48.27 -17.72 3.90
C LEU A 57 -47.83 -17.34 2.48
N VAL A 58 -48.67 -16.66 1.70
CA VAL A 58 -48.32 -16.17 0.36
C VAL A 58 -47.19 -15.13 0.44
N ALA A 59 -47.23 -14.21 1.42
CA ALA A 59 -46.22 -13.22 1.65
C ALA A 59 -44.88 -13.85 2.09
N PHE A 60 -44.90 -14.87 2.96
CA PHE A 60 -43.69 -15.62 3.34
C PHE A 60 -43.08 -16.35 2.14
N TRP A 61 -43.87 -16.99 1.28
CA TRP A 61 -43.38 -17.61 0.05
C TRP A 61 -42.77 -16.58 -0.89
N ALA A 62 -43.35 -15.40 -1.05
CA ALA A 62 -42.80 -14.33 -1.84
C ALA A 62 -41.43 -13.86 -1.28
N GLY A 63 -41.34 -13.65 0.04
CA GLY A 63 -40.10 -13.30 0.72
C GLY A 63 -39.01 -14.36 0.55
N LEU A 64 -39.39 -15.65 0.75
CA LEU A 64 -38.45 -16.76 0.56
C LEU A 64 -37.90 -16.83 -0.86
N LEU A 65 -38.74 -16.76 -1.89
CA LEU A 65 -38.33 -16.87 -3.28
C LEU A 65 -37.43 -15.69 -3.70
N LEU A 66 -37.79 -14.47 -3.27
CA LEU A 66 -36.97 -13.29 -3.52
C LEU A 66 -35.57 -13.39 -2.87
N GLY A 67 -35.53 -13.77 -1.58
CA GLY A 67 -34.25 -13.93 -0.89
C GLY A 67 -33.43 -15.10 -1.44
N ALA A 68 -34.04 -16.26 -1.67
CA ALA A 68 -33.40 -17.44 -2.21
C ALA A 68 -32.79 -17.19 -3.63
N TYR A 69 -33.39 -16.32 -4.42
CA TYR A 69 -32.91 -15.97 -5.75
C TYR A 69 -31.50 -15.40 -5.72
N THR A 70 -31.07 -14.74 -4.65
CA THR A 70 -29.73 -14.12 -4.55
C THR A 70 -28.63 -15.17 -4.36
N PHE A 71 -28.83 -16.19 -3.54
CA PHE A 71 -27.77 -17.12 -3.13
C PHE A 71 -27.92 -18.58 -3.64
N VAL A 72 -29.15 -19.07 -3.84
CA VAL A 72 -29.35 -20.48 -4.23
C VAL A 72 -28.74 -20.83 -5.59
N PRO A 73 -28.86 -20.01 -6.66
CA PRO A 73 -28.21 -20.29 -7.94
C PRO A 73 -26.69 -20.40 -7.81
N GLY A 74 -26.09 -19.52 -7.03
CA GLY A 74 -24.65 -19.51 -6.72
C GLY A 74 -24.24 -20.77 -5.95
N ALA A 75 -25.01 -21.19 -4.94
CA ALA A 75 -24.78 -22.39 -4.16
C ALA A 75 -24.78 -23.65 -5.03
N ILE A 76 -25.78 -23.78 -5.91
CA ILE A 76 -25.92 -24.94 -6.84
C ILE A 76 -24.77 -24.95 -7.84
N ARG A 77 -24.45 -23.80 -8.46
CA ARG A 77 -23.33 -23.68 -9.40
C ARG A 77 -22.01 -24.07 -8.75
N ASN A 78 -21.74 -23.60 -7.53
CA ASN A 78 -20.50 -23.92 -6.81
C ASN A 78 -20.42 -25.40 -6.45
N LEU A 79 -21.53 -26.04 -6.09
CA LEU A 79 -21.60 -27.46 -5.80
C LEU A 79 -21.37 -28.30 -7.08
N VAL A 80 -22.13 -28.02 -8.14
CA VAL A 80 -22.17 -28.89 -9.34
C VAL A 80 -20.94 -28.65 -10.23
N VAL A 81 -20.57 -27.38 -10.47
CA VAL A 81 -19.50 -27.03 -11.40
C VAL A 81 -18.13 -27.04 -10.71
N LYS A 82 -18.03 -26.37 -9.57
CA LYS A 82 -16.76 -26.21 -8.85
C LYS A 82 -16.49 -27.31 -7.83
N ARG A 83 -17.47 -28.18 -7.52
CA ARG A 83 -17.41 -29.22 -6.49
C ARG A 83 -16.94 -28.68 -5.13
N LYS A 84 -17.37 -27.48 -4.78
CA LYS A 84 -17.02 -26.80 -3.52
C LYS A 84 -18.26 -26.72 -2.63
N LEU A 85 -18.07 -27.09 -1.36
CA LEU A 85 -19.07 -26.91 -0.31
C LEU A 85 -18.86 -25.52 0.28
N GLY A 86 -19.81 -24.61 0.03
CA GLY A 86 -19.79 -23.23 0.53
C GLY A 86 -20.87 -22.99 1.57
N ILE A 87 -20.84 -21.81 2.20
CA ILE A 87 -21.79 -21.37 3.22
C ILE A 87 -23.21 -21.28 2.65
N ALA A 88 -23.35 -20.72 1.44
CA ALA A 88 -24.64 -20.63 0.74
C ALA A 88 -25.33 -21.99 0.57
N LEU A 89 -24.56 -23.10 0.48
CA LEU A 89 -25.11 -24.44 0.42
C LEU A 89 -25.74 -24.84 1.76
N LEU A 90 -25.10 -24.51 2.90
CA LEU A 90 -25.67 -24.80 4.24
C LEU A 90 -27.00 -24.06 4.42
N MET A 91 -27.05 -22.78 4.01
CA MET A 91 -28.27 -21.96 4.06
C MET A 91 -29.35 -22.51 3.14
N THR A 92 -28.99 -22.95 1.94
CA THR A 92 -29.91 -23.58 0.99
C THR A 92 -30.51 -24.87 1.56
N ILE A 93 -29.70 -25.75 2.15
CA ILE A 93 -30.15 -27.00 2.77
C ILE A 93 -31.09 -26.68 3.95
N SER A 94 -30.73 -25.69 4.80
CA SER A 94 -31.55 -25.30 5.94
C SER A 94 -32.89 -24.72 5.51
N ALA A 95 -32.92 -23.84 4.48
CA ALA A 95 -34.15 -23.27 3.95
C ALA A 95 -35.07 -24.35 3.34
N VAL A 96 -34.52 -25.25 2.51
CA VAL A 96 -35.28 -26.35 1.90
C VAL A 96 -35.78 -27.30 2.98
N GLY A 97 -34.98 -27.66 3.97
CA GLY A 97 -35.37 -28.48 5.09
C GLY A 97 -36.52 -27.87 5.92
N ALA A 98 -36.43 -26.57 6.21
CA ALA A 98 -37.49 -25.84 6.92
C ALA A 98 -38.82 -25.85 6.14
N VAL A 99 -38.76 -25.66 4.81
CA VAL A 99 -39.93 -25.75 3.92
C VAL A 99 -40.57 -27.16 3.96
N ILE A 100 -39.73 -28.22 3.87
CA ILE A 100 -40.22 -29.61 3.92
C ILE A 100 -40.93 -29.93 5.26
N LEU A 101 -40.42 -29.35 6.36
CA LEU A 101 -41.05 -29.49 7.69
C LEU A 101 -42.25 -28.57 7.91
N GLY A 102 -42.59 -27.71 6.94
CA GLY A 102 -43.73 -26.79 7.02
C GLY A 102 -43.43 -25.44 7.67
N TYR A 103 -42.16 -25.16 8.05
CA TYR A 103 -41.73 -23.92 8.67
C TYR A 103 -41.36 -22.85 7.62
N VAL A 104 -42.33 -22.45 6.78
CA VAL A 104 -42.13 -21.50 5.67
C VAL A 104 -41.75 -20.12 6.18
N GLU A 105 -42.30 -19.68 7.33
CA GLU A 105 -41.96 -18.42 7.98
C GLU A 105 -40.44 -18.37 8.33
N GLU A 106 -39.93 -19.42 8.99
CA GLU A 106 -38.50 -19.50 9.35
C GLU A 106 -37.60 -19.57 8.12
N ALA A 107 -38.04 -20.29 7.07
CA ALA A 107 -37.28 -20.31 5.79
C ALA A 107 -37.26 -18.94 5.13
N ALA A 108 -38.36 -18.17 5.17
CA ALA A 108 -38.40 -16.80 4.65
C ALA A 108 -37.54 -15.84 5.48
N ALA A 109 -37.56 -15.99 6.82
CA ALA A 109 -36.68 -15.22 7.70
C ALA A 109 -35.20 -15.48 7.38
N LEU A 110 -34.79 -16.75 7.23
CA LEU A 110 -33.45 -17.15 6.86
C LEU A 110 -33.06 -16.55 5.50
N ALA A 111 -33.91 -16.70 4.48
CA ALA A 111 -33.62 -16.21 3.14
C ALA A 111 -33.48 -14.68 3.10
N PHE A 112 -34.34 -13.95 3.80
CA PHE A 112 -34.22 -12.49 3.92
C PHE A 112 -32.95 -12.07 4.66
N LEU A 113 -32.74 -12.60 5.88
CA LEU A 113 -31.61 -12.17 6.71
C LEU A 113 -30.27 -12.48 6.05
N TYR A 114 -30.13 -13.66 5.45
CA TYR A 114 -28.91 -14.03 4.74
C TYR A 114 -28.71 -13.16 3.50
N SER A 115 -29.74 -12.93 2.68
CA SER A 115 -29.62 -12.12 1.47
C SER A 115 -29.26 -10.65 1.77
N ILE A 116 -29.81 -10.07 2.84
CA ILE A 116 -29.48 -8.69 3.22
C ILE A 116 -28.08 -8.59 3.83
N ALA A 117 -27.63 -9.61 4.57
CA ALA A 117 -26.27 -9.65 5.10
C ALA A 117 -25.24 -9.75 3.97
N GLU A 118 -25.44 -10.64 2.99
CA GLU A 118 -24.60 -10.77 1.79
C GLU A 118 -24.53 -9.43 1.03
N ALA A 119 -25.67 -8.76 0.84
CA ALA A 119 -25.71 -7.45 0.18
C ALA A 119 -24.95 -6.36 0.99
N LEU A 120 -25.03 -6.38 2.31
CA LEU A 120 -24.28 -5.46 3.18
C LEU A 120 -22.77 -5.77 3.16
N GLU A 121 -22.39 -7.05 3.10
CA GLU A 121 -21.01 -7.50 2.93
C GLU A 121 -20.42 -6.95 1.64
N ASP A 122 -21.10 -7.16 0.51
CA ASP A 122 -20.66 -6.66 -0.79
C ASP A 122 -20.48 -5.15 -0.78
N LYS A 123 -21.45 -4.40 -0.23
CA LYS A 123 -21.34 -2.93 -0.10
C LYS A 123 -20.20 -2.49 0.84
N ALA A 124 -19.95 -3.24 1.90
CA ALA A 124 -18.81 -2.95 2.78
C ALA A 124 -17.48 -3.16 2.06
N MET A 125 -17.35 -4.21 1.24
CA MET A 125 -16.20 -4.47 0.41
C MET A 125 -16.01 -3.40 -0.68
N ASP A 126 -17.09 -3.02 -1.38
CA ASP A 126 -17.05 -1.95 -2.39
C ASP A 126 -16.63 -0.61 -1.78
N ARG A 127 -17.15 -0.29 -0.60
CA ARG A 127 -16.77 0.93 0.12
C ARG A 127 -15.30 0.89 0.57
N ALA A 128 -14.82 -0.26 0.98
CA ALA A 128 -13.41 -0.45 1.33
C ALA A 128 -12.49 -0.28 0.10
N ARG A 129 -12.91 -0.82 -1.07
CA ARG A 129 -12.21 -0.66 -2.36
C ARG A 129 -12.31 0.76 -2.92
N GLY A 130 -13.38 1.49 -2.65
CA GLY A 130 -13.64 2.83 -3.20
C GLY A 130 -12.58 3.88 -2.84
N GLY A 131 -11.81 3.69 -1.74
CA GLY A 131 -10.69 4.55 -1.39
C GLY A 131 -9.55 4.53 -2.41
N LEU A 132 -9.39 3.43 -3.12
CA LEU A 132 -8.39 3.25 -4.16
C LEU A 132 -8.81 3.87 -5.49
N ARG A 133 -10.08 3.67 -5.88
CA ARG A 133 -10.65 4.26 -7.09
C ARG A 133 -10.65 5.79 -7.05
N ALA A 134 -10.62 6.40 -5.86
CA ALA A 134 -10.49 7.84 -5.70
C ALA A 134 -9.16 8.38 -6.26
N LEU A 135 -8.08 7.57 -6.30
CA LEU A 135 -6.81 7.97 -6.93
C LEU A 135 -6.92 8.08 -8.45
N LEU A 136 -7.67 7.17 -9.10
CA LEU A 136 -7.91 7.26 -10.56
C LEU A 136 -8.68 8.52 -10.95
N LYS A 137 -9.55 9.04 -10.06
CA LYS A 137 -10.27 10.31 -10.30
C LYS A 137 -9.36 11.54 -10.22
N LEU A 138 -8.08 11.39 -9.83
CA LEU A 138 -7.10 12.47 -9.86
C LEU A 138 -6.57 12.73 -11.27
N VAL A 139 -6.62 11.76 -12.19
CA VAL A 139 -6.28 11.99 -13.60
C VAL A 139 -7.46 12.70 -14.27
N PRO A 140 -7.25 13.84 -14.96
CA PRO A 140 -8.32 14.52 -15.67
C PRO A 140 -8.78 13.69 -16.88
N GLU A 141 -10.04 13.81 -17.25
CA GLU A 141 -10.60 13.10 -18.42
C GLU A 141 -10.00 13.59 -19.76
N THR A 142 -9.61 14.86 -19.82
CA THR A 142 -9.03 15.50 -21.01
C THR A 142 -7.80 16.31 -20.64
N ALA A 143 -6.87 16.44 -21.59
CA ALA A 143 -5.69 17.28 -21.49
C ALA A 143 -5.55 18.18 -22.74
N THR A 144 -4.87 19.30 -22.57
CA THR A 144 -4.49 20.17 -23.69
C THR A 144 -3.11 19.76 -24.21
N VAL A 145 -3.04 19.27 -25.44
CA VAL A 145 -1.78 18.86 -26.09
C VAL A 145 -1.40 19.89 -27.16
N LEU A 146 -0.12 20.22 -27.22
CA LEU A 146 0.46 21.07 -28.28
C LEU A 146 1.01 20.17 -29.39
N ARG A 147 0.34 20.18 -30.57
CA ARG A 147 0.81 19.49 -31.77
C ARG A 147 1.00 20.51 -32.88
N ASP A 148 2.17 20.56 -33.48
CA ASP A 148 2.51 21.48 -34.56
C ASP A 148 2.19 22.97 -34.25
N GLY A 149 2.40 23.39 -33.01
CA GLY A 149 2.14 24.77 -32.57
C GLY A 149 0.67 25.10 -32.31
N THR A 150 -0.23 24.11 -32.45
CA THR A 150 -1.69 24.29 -32.21
C THR A 150 -2.08 23.51 -30.96
N SER A 151 -2.84 24.15 -30.05
CA SER A 151 -3.36 23.48 -28.86
C SER A 151 -4.68 22.77 -29.19
N ALA A 152 -4.75 21.47 -28.85
CA ALA A 152 -5.96 20.66 -28.99
C ALA A 152 -6.29 19.98 -27.67
N SER A 153 -7.58 19.93 -27.31
CA SER A 153 -8.05 19.12 -26.18
C SER A 153 -8.24 17.68 -26.65
N VAL A 154 -7.55 16.75 -26.00
CA VAL A 154 -7.63 15.31 -26.28
C VAL A 154 -8.04 14.53 -25.01
N PRO A 155 -8.71 13.38 -25.13
CA PRO A 155 -8.90 12.48 -24.01
C PRO A 155 -7.54 12.09 -23.40
N ALA A 156 -7.42 12.11 -22.07
CA ALA A 156 -6.14 11.79 -21.40
C ALA A 156 -5.57 10.43 -21.83
N ARG A 157 -6.43 9.43 -22.06
CA ARG A 157 -6.04 8.08 -22.54
C ARG A 157 -5.38 8.05 -23.93
N GLU A 158 -5.51 9.12 -24.71
CA GLU A 158 -4.93 9.22 -26.07
C GLU A 158 -3.57 9.94 -26.08
N ILE A 159 -3.07 10.35 -24.91
CA ILE A 159 -1.74 10.95 -24.76
C ILE A 159 -0.69 9.87 -25.02
N ALA A 160 0.26 10.15 -25.90
CA ALA A 160 1.39 9.32 -26.20
C ALA A 160 2.69 9.89 -25.58
N VAL A 161 3.67 9.03 -25.36
CA VAL A 161 5.02 9.46 -24.95
C VAL A 161 5.59 10.44 -25.98
N GLY A 162 6.12 11.57 -25.51
CA GLY A 162 6.64 12.66 -26.34
C GLY A 162 5.61 13.74 -26.72
N ASP A 163 4.31 13.55 -26.42
CA ASP A 163 3.33 14.64 -26.53
C ASP A 163 3.67 15.78 -25.56
N VAL A 164 3.49 17.03 -25.99
CA VAL A 164 3.70 18.20 -25.14
C VAL A 164 2.36 18.67 -24.58
N LEU A 165 2.21 18.57 -23.28
CA LEU A 165 1.02 18.99 -22.55
C LEU A 165 1.13 20.45 -22.14
N LEU A 166 0.08 21.23 -22.34
CA LEU A 166 -0.04 22.59 -21.80
C LEU A 166 -0.89 22.54 -20.52
N VAL A 167 -0.25 22.75 -19.38
CA VAL A 167 -0.89 22.69 -18.05
C VAL A 167 -1.00 24.10 -17.48
N ARG A 168 -2.23 24.61 -17.39
CA ARG A 168 -2.51 25.96 -16.84
C ARG A 168 -2.67 25.94 -15.33
N PRO A 169 -2.56 27.09 -14.66
CA PRO A 169 -2.88 27.20 -13.22
C PRO A 169 -4.28 26.66 -12.93
N GLY A 170 -4.36 25.80 -11.90
CA GLY A 170 -5.59 25.10 -11.48
C GLY A 170 -5.87 23.80 -12.26
N GLU A 171 -5.16 23.53 -13.35
CA GLU A 171 -5.30 22.27 -14.08
C GLU A 171 -4.45 21.15 -13.46
N ARG A 172 -4.89 19.91 -13.66
CA ARG A 172 -4.15 18.72 -13.25
C ARG A 172 -3.26 18.21 -14.37
N VAL A 173 -2.10 17.72 -14.00
CA VAL A 173 -1.18 17.01 -14.91
C VAL A 173 -1.82 15.68 -15.29
N ALA A 174 -1.99 15.42 -16.59
CA ALA A 174 -2.73 14.26 -17.08
C ALA A 174 -1.90 12.97 -17.12
N THR A 175 -0.59 13.07 -17.28
CA THR A 175 0.34 11.93 -17.26
C THR A 175 1.71 12.38 -16.75
N ASP A 176 2.58 11.44 -16.42
CA ASP A 176 3.95 11.76 -15.99
C ASP A 176 4.76 12.40 -17.13
N GLY A 177 5.62 13.34 -16.78
CA GLY A 177 6.40 14.05 -17.78
C GLY A 177 7.54 14.87 -17.20
N LEU A 178 8.28 15.54 -18.09
CA LEU A 178 9.34 16.49 -17.76
C LEU A 178 8.89 17.90 -18.15
N VAL A 179 9.15 18.88 -17.30
CA VAL A 179 8.90 20.28 -17.62
C VAL A 179 9.82 20.71 -18.76
N ARG A 180 9.26 21.05 -19.91
CA ARG A 180 9.99 21.57 -21.09
C ARG A 180 10.18 23.07 -20.99
N SER A 181 9.14 23.81 -20.61
CA SER A 181 9.17 25.25 -20.41
C SER A 181 8.21 25.69 -19.31
N GLY A 182 8.48 26.85 -18.72
CA GLY A 182 7.70 27.40 -17.61
C GLY A 182 8.33 27.14 -16.25
N ARG A 183 7.81 27.83 -15.23
CA ARG A 183 8.12 27.63 -13.81
C ARG A 183 6.83 27.76 -13.01
N SER A 184 6.61 26.87 -12.08
CA SER A 184 5.43 26.87 -11.22
C SER A 184 5.67 26.13 -9.92
N SER A 185 4.65 26.04 -9.07
CA SER A 185 4.58 25.11 -7.95
C SER A 185 3.43 24.13 -8.19
N LEU A 186 3.67 22.86 -7.87
CA LEU A 186 2.70 21.79 -8.00
C LEU A 186 2.20 21.35 -6.62
N ASP A 187 0.90 21.31 -6.44
CA ASP A 187 0.28 20.67 -5.27
C ASP A 187 0.17 19.16 -5.55
N THR A 188 1.00 18.41 -4.86
CA THR A 188 1.05 16.94 -4.93
C THR A 188 0.35 16.26 -3.75
N SER A 189 -0.29 17.02 -2.87
CA SER A 189 -0.85 16.54 -1.59
C SER A 189 -1.85 15.40 -1.74
N ALA A 190 -2.60 15.37 -2.84
CA ALA A 190 -3.56 14.32 -3.15
C ALA A 190 -2.88 12.97 -3.50
N ILE A 191 -1.61 13.00 -3.92
CA ILE A 191 -0.83 11.83 -4.35
C ILE A 191 0.15 11.42 -3.26
N THR A 192 0.98 12.36 -2.80
CA THR A 192 2.08 12.12 -1.85
C THR A 192 1.67 12.28 -0.39
N GLY A 193 0.58 12.97 -0.13
CA GLY A 193 0.17 13.37 1.23
C GLY A 193 0.94 14.58 1.78
N GLU A 194 1.93 15.10 1.05
CA GLU A 194 2.74 16.25 1.45
C GLU A 194 1.98 17.55 1.18
N SER A 195 1.84 18.40 2.22
CA SER A 195 1.05 19.65 2.12
C SER A 195 1.84 20.82 1.53
N ILE A 196 3.15 20.68 1.36
CA ILE A 196 4.01 21.73 0.81
C ILE A 196 4.08 21.57 -0.71
N PRO A 197 3.66 22.59 -1.50
CA PRO A 197 3.78 22.52 -2.95
C PRO A 197 5.25 22.39 -3.40
N VAL A 198 5.47 21.57 -4.41
CA VAL A 198 6.80 21.34 -5.00
C VAL A 198 7.05 22.36 -6.10
N GLU A 199 8.12 23.15 -6.01
CA GLU A 199 8.53 24.04 -7.09
C GLU A 199 9.10 23.23 -8.25
N VAL A 200 8.74 23.60 -9.48
CA VAL A 200 9.19 22.93 -10.70
C VAL A 200 9.68 23.93 -11.75
N ALA A 201 10.77 23.53 -12.42
CA ALA A 201 11.45 24.28 -13.45
C ALA A 201 11.78 23.38 -14.66
N PRO A 202 12.21 23.92 -15.80
CA PRO A 202 12.60 23.12 -16.96
C PRO A 202 13.62 22.03 -16.63
N GLY A 203 13.33 20.80 -17.06
CA GLY A 203 14.13 19.59 -16.78
C GLY A 203 13.69 18.79 -15.54
N GLU A 204 12.78 19.32 -14.72
CA GLU A 204 12.26 18.60 -13.55
C GLU A 204 11.05 17.73 -13.89
N ALA A 205 10.93 16.60 -13.19
CA ALA A 205 9.85 15.65 -13.39
C ALA A 205 8.56 16.11 -12.71
N VAL A 206 7.43 15.82 -13.34
CA VAL A 206 6.09 16.07 -12.82
C VAL A 206 5.26 14.79 -12.91
N SER A 207 4.44 14.54 -11.88
CA SER A 207 3.63 13.33 -11.79
C SER A 207 2.18 13.57 -12.19
N ALA A 208 1.57 12.54 -12.78
CA ALA A 208 0.14 12.51 -13.08
C ALA A 208 -0.69 12.84 -11.83
N GLY A 209 -1.77 13.65 -11.99
CA GLY A 209 -2.67 14.02 -10.92
C GLY A 209 -2.25 15.23 -10.06
N ALA A 210 -1.00 15.71 -10.16
CA ALA A 210 -0.55 16.95 -9.49
C ALA A 210 -1.32 18.17 -10.02
N ILE A 211 -1.63 19.13 -9.17
CA ILE A 211 -2.34 20.36 -9.54
C ILE A 211 -1.32 21.48 -9.74
N ASN A 212 -1.33 22.10 -10.92
CA ASN A 212 -0.51 23.26 -11.21
C ASN A 212 -1.07 24.51 -10.52
N SER A 213 -0.22 25.27 -9.80
CA SER A 213 -0.69 26.36 -8.95
C SER A 213 -0.60 27.76 -9.59
N VAL A 214 0.53 28.14 -10.18
CA VAL A 214 0.81 29.56 -10.49
C VAL A 214 1.13 29.82 -11.95
N GLY A 215 2.14 29.16 -12.50
CA GLY A 215 2.64 29.39 -13.87
C GLY A 215 2.02 28.44 -14.90
N VAL A 216 2.10 28.79 -16.17
CA VAL A 216 1.78 27.84 -17.25
C VAL A 216 3.00 26.96 -17.47
N LEU A 217 2.79 25.65 -17.54
CA LEU A 217 3.83 24.66 -17.81
C LEU A 217 3.60 24.01 -19.16
N GLU A 218 4.67 23.82 -19.93
CA GLU A 218 4.73 22.86 -21.01
C GLU A 218 5.44 21.62 -20.51
N VAL A 219 4.75 20.49 -20.51
CA VAL A 219 5.23 19.22 -19.99
C VAL A 219 5.33 18.21 -21.12
N GLU A 220 6.52 17.68 -21.37
CA GLU A 220 6.73 16.59 -22.32
C GLU A 220 6.40 15.26 -21.63
N ALA A 221 5.41 14.53 -22.17
CA ALA A 221 4.95 13.28 -21.60
C ALA A 221 6.03 12.20 -21.67
N THR A 222 6.39 11.63 -20.53
CA THR A 222 7.32 10.49 -20.40
C THR A 222 6.59 9.15 -20.31
N ALA A 223 5.29 9.18 -20.00
CA ALA A 223 4.42 8.01 -19.95
C ALA A 223 3.16 8.25 -20.80
N ALA A 224 2.56 7.17 -21.31
CA ALA A 224 1.28 7.24 -21.96
C ALA A 224 0.16 7.59 -20.97
N GLY A 225 -0.92 8.19 -21.43
CA GLY A 225 -2.04 8.56 -20.56
C GLY A 225 -2.75 7.38 -19.90
N THR A 226 -2.59 6.17 -20.45
CA THR A 226 -3.10 4.91 -19.88
C THR A 226 -2.10 4.19 -18.99
N ASP A 227 -0.83 4.58 -19.00
CA ASP A 227 0.27 3.88 -18.35
C ASP A 227 1.16 4.89 -17.61
N ASN A 228 0.57 5.56 -16.62
CA ASN A 228 1.24 6.54 -15.77
C ASN A 228 1.39 6.01 -14.34
N SER A 229 2.16 6.72 -13.51
CA SER A 229 2.45 6.32 -12.13
C SER A 229 1.18 6.08 -11.29
N LEU A 230 0.10 6.83 -11.49
CA LEU A 230 -1.16 6.60 -10.77
C LEU A 230 -1.86 5.32 -11.22
N THR A 231 -1.88 5.02 -12.51
CA THR A 231 -2.45 3.78 -13.06
C THR A 231 -1.68 2.58 -12.53
N THR A 232 -0.34 2.64 -12.57
CA THR A 232 0.54 1.60 -12.03
C THR A 232 0.30 1.37 -10.53
N ILE A 233 0.15 2.43 -9.72
CA ILE A 233 -0.17 2.33 -8.30
C ILE A 233 -1.50 1.60 -8.09
N VAL A 234 -2.53 1.90 -8.87
CA VAL A 234 -3.84 1.25 -8.75
C VAL A 234 -3.77 -0.22 -9.14
N GLU A 235 -3.13 -0.55 -10.26
CA GLU A 235 -2.94 -1.94 -10.69
C GLU A 235 -2.18 -2.76 -9.67
N LEU A 236 -1.10 -2.22 -9.10
CA LEU A 236 -0.33 -2.87 -8.04
C LEU A 236 -1.18 -3.15 -6.80
N VAL A 237 -2.06 -2.24 -6.41
CA VAL A 237 -2.94 -2.44 -5.24
C VAL A 237 -4.09 -3.40 -5.58
N GLU A 238 -4.61 -3.42 -6.80
CA GLU A 238 -5.61 -4.41 -7.23
C GLU A 238 -5.00 -5.82 -7.27
N GLN A 239 -3.80 -5.99 -7.82
CA GLN A 239 -3.07 -7.26 -7.77
C GLN A 239 -2.77 -7.69 -6.32
N ALA A 240 -2.45 -6.73 -5.46
CA ALA A 240 -2.16 -6.92 -4.05
C ALA A 240 -3.33 -7.53 -3.27
N GLN A 241 -4.57 -7.21 -3.63
CA GLN A 241 -5.75 -7.78 -2.99
C GLN A 241 -5.91 -9.28 -3.25
N ALA A 242 -5.24 -9.82 -4.28
CA ALA A 242 -5.25 -11.25 -4.59
C ALA A 242 -4.33 -12.07 -3.68
N GLU A 243 -3.29 -11.49 -3.08
CA GLU A 243 -2.36 -12.19 -2.19
C GLU A 243 -2.82 -12.18 -0.73
N LYS A 244 -3.18 -13.36 -0.23
CA LYS A 244 -3.67 -13.56 1.15
C LYS A 244 -2.52 -13.58 2.16
N GLY A 245 -2.65 -12.78 3.22
CA GLY A 245 -1.78 -12.82 4.39
C GLY A 245 -1.91 -14.09 5.23
N ASP A 246 -1.04 -14.23 6.23
CA ASP A 246 -0.98 -15.43 7.08
C ASP A 246 -2.26 -15.62 7.90
N ARG A 247 -2.84 -14.55 8.42
CA ARG A 247 -4.11 -14.60 9.17
C ARG A 247 -5.28 -15.01 8.27
N ALA A 248 -5.31 -14.52 7.03
CA ALA A 248 -6.28 -14.96 6.03
C ALA A 248 -6.12 -16.45 5.71
N ARG A 249 -4.87 -16.93 5.57
CA ARG A 249 -4.58 -18.36 5.38
C ARG A 249 -4.98 -19.20 6.59
N ILE A 250 -4.79 -18.69 7.82
CA ILE A 250 -5.22 -19.37 9.04
C ILE A 250 -6.75 -19.43 9.10
N ALA A 251 -7.45 -18.31 8.85
CA ALA A 251 -8.91 -18.27 8.81
C ALA A 251 -9.45 -19.26 7.77
N ASP A 252 -8.90 -19.29 6.56
CA ASP A 252 -9.24 -20.25 5.51
C ASP A 252 -8.97 -21.71 5.93
N ARG A 253 -7.85 -21.96 6.61
CA ARG A 253 -7.48 -23.30 7.10
C ARG A 253 -8.47 -23.80 8.16
N ILE A 254 -9.02 -22.91 8.98
CA ILE A 254 -10.05 -23.23 9.96
C ILE A 254 -11.40 -23.40 9.27
N ALA A 255 -11.77 -22.50 8.36
CA ALA A 255 -13.07 -22.50 7.70
C ALA A 255 -13.26 -23.69 6.74
N ARG A 256 -12.21 -24.13 6.02
CA ARG A 256 -12.30 -25.22 5.04
C ARG A 256 -12.83 -26.55 5.62
N PRO A 257 -12.30 -27.09 6.73
CA PRO A 257 -12.84 -28.33 7.32
C PRO A 257 -14.13 -28.10 8.10
N LEU A 258 -14.45 -26.84 8.46
CA LEU A 258 -15.61 -26.55 9.30
C LEU A 258 -16.92 -26.82 8.55
N VAL A 259 -17.05 -26.39 7.29
CA VAL A 259 -18.27 -26.60 6.48
C VAL A 259 -18.62 -28.10 6.35
N PRO A 260 -17.75 -28.98 5.85
CA PRO A 260 -18.04 -30.42 5.82
C PRO A 260 -18.21 -31.01 7.22
N GLY A 261 -17.45 -30.55 8.23
CA GLY A 261 -17.58 -30.99 9.61
C GLY A 261 -18.95 -30.66 10.21
N VAL A 262 -19.47 -29.48 9.94
CA VAL A 262 -20.82 -29.06 10.36
C VAL A 262 -21.92 -29.88 9.67
N MET A 263 -21.74 -30.19 8.39
CA MET A 263 -22.70 -31.08 7.68
C MET A 263 -22.75 -32.47 8.31
N VAL A 264 -21.57 -33.05 8.61
CA VAL A 264 -21.49 -34.36 9.30
C VAL A 264 -22.14 -34.28 10.69
N LEU A 265 -21.83 -33.21 11.45
CA LEU A 265 -22.41 -33.00 12.78
C LEU A 265 -23.95 -32.88 12.71
N ALA A 266 -24.47 -32.10 11.77
CA ALA A 266 -25.91 -31.95 11.59
C ALA A 266 -26.58 -33.30 11.24
N VAL A 267 -25.98 -34.10 10.36
CA VAL A 267 -26.47 -35.47 10.05
C VAL A 267 -26.44 -36.34 11.31
N LEU A 268 -25.36 -36.30 12.10
CA LEU A 268 -25.27 -37.05 13.35
C LEU A 268 -26.36 -36.61 14.37
N VAL A 269 -26.55 -35.30 14.56
CA VAL A 269 -27.59 -34.75 15.43
C VAL A 269 -28.97 -35.19 14.96
N GLY A 270 -29.26 -35.09 13.67
CA GLY A 270 -30.54 -35.52 13.11
C GLY A 270 -30.79 -37.01 13.25
N VAL A 271 -29.83 -37.86 12.84
CA VAL A 271 -29.99 -39.32 12.86
C VAL A 271 -30.02 -39.88 14.29
N LEU A 272 -28.96 -39.58 15.09
CA LEU A 272 -28.87 -40.12 16.45
C LEU A 272 -29.97 -39.56 17.35
N GLY A 273 -30.28 -38.28 17.18
CA GLY A 273 -31.39 -37.66 17.93
C GLY A 273 -32.73 -38.27 17.59
N SER A 274 -33.03 -38.52 16.31
CA SER A 274 -34.27 -39.17 15.86
C SER A 274 -34.41 -40.62 16.33
N LEU A 275 -33.29 -41.30 16.60
CA LEU A 275 -33.30 -42.64 17.22
C LEU A 275 -33.57 -42.60 18.73
N LEU A 276 -33.31 -41.49 19.39
CA LEU A 276 -33.42 -41.30 20.83
C LEU A 276 -34.67 -40.52 21.26
N GLY A 277 -35.33 -39.82 20.31
CA GLY A 277 -36.46 -38.95 20.58
C GLY A 277 -37.37 -38.73 19.36
N ASP A 278 -38.14 -37.64 19.37
CA ASP A 278 -39.02 -37.25 18.29
C ASP A 278 -38.24 -36.82 17.03
N PRO A 279 -38.41 -37.49 15.88
CA PRO A 279 -37.65 -37.20 14.66
C PRO A 279 -37.80 -35.76 14.14
N GLU A 280 -38.99 -35.17 14.22
CA GLU A 280 -39.24 -33.80 13.74
C GLU A 280 -38.45 -32.78 14.54
N THR A 281 -38.42 -32.91 15.85
CA THR A 281 -37.62 -32.07 16.75
C THR A 281 -36.13 -32.15 16.43
N TRP A 282 -35.59 -33.37 16.23
CA TRP A 282 -34.16 -33.55 16.03
C TRP A 282 -33.69 -33.17 14.61
N ILE A 283 -34.55 -33.36 13.59
CA ILE A 283 -34.27 -32.85 12.24
C ILE A 283 -34.26 -31.31 12.25
N THR A 284 -35.23 -30.67 12.94
CA THR A 284 -35.24 -29.21 13.10
C THR A 284 -33.97 -28.73 13.79
N ARG A 285 -33.52 -29.36 14.88
CA ARG A 285 -32.24 -29.04 15.54
C ARG A 285 -31.04 -29.21 14.61
N ALA A 286 -31.03 -30.26 13.77
CA ALA A 286 -29.98 -30.46 12.78
C ALA A 286 -29.89 -29.32 11.76
N LEU A 287 -31.05 -28.80 11.30
CA LEU A 287 -31.10 -27.62 10.42
C LEU A 287 -30.58 -26.36 11.13
N VAL A 288 -30.94 -26.17 12.40
CA VAL A 288 -30.45 -25.05 13.23
C VAL A 288 -28.94 -25.15 13.42
N VAL A 289 -28.37 -26.35 13.60
CA VAL A 289 -26.92 -26.59 13.71
C VAL A 289 -26.18 -26.20 12.44
N LEU A 290 -26.73 -26.44 11.24
CA LEU A 290 -26.11 -26.03 9.96
C LEU A 290 -25.91 -24.52 9.91
N VAL A 291 -26.87 -23.75 10.44
CA VAL A 291 -26.76 -22.28 10.46
C VAL A 291 -25.88 -21.80 11.61
N ALA A 292 -26.09 -22.34 12.83
CA ALA A 292 -25.37 -21.90 14.03
C ALA A 292 -23.83 -22.05 13.93
N ALA A 293 -23.37 -23.08 13.22
CA ALA A 293 -21.96 -23.36 13.05
C ALA A 293 -21.37 -22.83 11.74
N SER A 294 -22.12 -22.02 10.99
CA SER A 294 -21.63 -21.42 9.75
C SER A 294 -20.49 -20.41 10.02
N PRO A 295 -19.36 -20.47 9.29
CA PRO A 295 -18.21 -19.60 9.51
C PRO A 295 -18.27 -18.26 8.75
N CYS A 296 -19.46 -17.69 8.43
CA CYS A 296 -19.60 -16.47 7.64
C CYS A 296 -18.77 -15.31 8.21
N ALA A 297 -19.01 -14.99 9.47
CA ALA A 297 -18.30 -13.90 10.16
C ALA A 297 -16.77 -14.12 10.20
N LEU A 298 -16.29 -15.36 10.23
CA LEU A 298 -14.86 -15.68 10.16
C LEU A 298 -14.29 -15.46 8.76
N ALA A 299 -15.04 -15.82 7.72
CA ALA A 299 -14.62 -15.68 6.34
C ALA A 299 -14.42 -14.22 5.93
N ILE A 300 -15.30 -13.31 6.39
CA ILE A 300 -15.25 -11.87 6.10
C ILE A 300 -14.31 -11.08 7.02
N ALA A 301 -13.99 -11.59 8.21
CA ALA A 301 -13.25 -10.90 9.27
C ALA A 301 -11.91 -10.32 8.81
N VAL A 302 -11.15 -11.08 8.00
CA VAL A 302 -9.82 -10.67 7.50
C VAL A 302 -9.94 -9.80 6.26
N PRO A 303 -10.64 -10.21 5.17
CA PRO A 303 -10.73 -9.42 3.94
C PRO A 303 -11.19 -7.98 4.16
N VAL A 304 -12.33 -7.77 4.84
CA VAL A 304 -12.86 -6.43 5.10
C VAL A 304 -11.85 -5.55 5.85
N THR A 305 -11.17 -6.10 6.85
CA THR A 305 -10.19 -5.34 7.63
C THR A 305 -8.96 -4.98 6.81
N VAL A 306 -8.42 -5.93 6.04
CA VAL A 306 -7.22 -5.73 5.20
C VAL A 306 -7.50 -4.72 4.09
N VAL A 307 -8.58 -4.90 3.33
CA VAL A 307 -8.94 -3.98 2.24
C VAL A 307 -9.20 -2.57 2.77
N SER A 308 -9.92 -2.45 3.90
CA SER A 308 -10.17 -1.15 4.56
C SER A 308 -8.87 -0.48 5.02
N ALA A 309 -7.92 -1.25 5.55
CA ALA A 309 -6.64 -0.72 6.03
C ALA A 309 -5.73 -0.30 4.88
N ILE A 310 -5.60 -1.11 3.83
CA ILE A 310 -4.80 -0.79 2.63
C ILE A 310 -5.37 0.46 1.96
N GLY A 311 -6.70 0.53 1.74
CA GLY A 311 -7.34 1.70 1.17
C GLY A 311 -7.24 2.98 2.03
N ALA A 312 -7.01 2.84 3.35
CA ALA A 312 -6.71 3.99 4.21
C ALA A 312 -5.24 4.40 4.13
N ALA A 313 -4.32 3.44 3.97
CA ALA A 313 -2.89 3.71 3.86
C ALA A 313 -2.57 4.54 2.60
N THR A 314 -3.22 4.26 1.48
CA THR A 314 -3.04 5.02 0.23
C THR A 314 -3.42 6.50 0.38
N LYS A 315 -4.39 6.84 1.24
CA LYS A 315 -4.80 8.23 1.48
C LYS A 315 -3.75 9.11 2.16
N PHE A 316 -2.78 8.49 2.84
CA PHE A 316 -1.64 9.21 3.42
C PHE A 316 -0.31 8.86 2.74
N GLY A 317 -0.35 8.44 1.47
CA GLY A 317 0.84 8.27 0.64
C GLY A 317 1.58 6.94 0.85
N VAL A 318 0.94 5.91 1.41
CA VAL A 318 1.53 4.58 1.61
C VAL A 318 0.80 3.53 0.79
N VAL A 319 1.45 2.99 -0.22
CA VAL A 319 0.95 1.92 -1.09
C VAL A 319 1.44 0.58 -0.57
N ILE A 320 0.51 -0.29 -0.17
CA ILE A 320 0.82 -1.64 0.33
C ILE A 320 0.37 -2.66 -0.71
N LYS A 321 1.30 -3.43 -1.26
CA LYS A 321 1.07 -4.28 -2.42
C LYS A 321 0.35 -5.60 -2.11
N SER A 322 0.22 -6.03 -0.85
CA SER A 322 -0.50 -7.27 -0.54
C SER A 322 -1.05 -7.30 0.88
N GLY A 323 -2.10 -8.09 1.09
CA GLY A 323 -2.58 -8.40 2.44
C GLY A 323 -1.49 -9.08 3.28
N ALA A 324 -0.62 -9.86 2.64
CA ALA A 324 0.55 -10.46 3.28
C ALA A 324 1.57 -9.39 3.71
N ALA A 325 1.88 -8.43 2.84
CA ALA A 325 2.75 -7.30 3.16
C ALA A 325 2.18 -6.45 4.32
N PHE A 326 0.86 -6.17 4.29
CA PHE A 326 0.18 -5.48 5.38
C PHE A 326 0.33 -6.19 6.73
N GLU A 327 0.12 -7.50 6.76
CA GLU A 327 0.25 -8.29 7.98
C GLU A 327 1.70 -8.36 8.49
N ARG A 328 2.68 -8.56 7.58
CA ARG A 328 4.11 -8.58 7.89
C ARG A 328 4.58 -7.22 8.41
N LEU A 329 4.13 -6.11 7.78
CA LEU A 329 4.45 -4.74 8.21
C LEU A 329 4.08 -4.49 9.67
N GLY A 330 2.93 -4.98 10.11
CA GLY A 330 2.51 -4.90 11.52
C GLY A 330 3.41 -5.66 12.49
N GLY A 331 4.13 -6.67 12.01
CA GLY A 331 5.05 -7.50 12.78
C GLY A 331 6.47 -6.95 12.95
N ILE A 332 6.84 -5.93 12.18
CA ILE A 332 8.23 -5.41 12.12
C ILE A 332 8.74 -4.99 13.49
N ARG A 333 9.98 -5.43 13.78
CA ARG A 333 10.75 -5.13 15.01
C ARG A 333 12.11 -4.52 14.71
N HIS A 334 12.59 -4.62 13.48
CA HIS A 334 13.86 -4.09 13.04
C HIS A 334 13.67 -3.34 11.71
N LEU A 335 14.24 -2.14 11.59
CA LEU A 335 14.27 -1.34 10.38
C LEU A 335 15.72 -1.14 9.95
N ALA A 336 16.09 -1.68 8.81
CA ALA A 336 17.33 -1.40 8.11
C ALA A 336 17.07 -0.25 7.14
N VAL A 337 17.87 0.81 7.21
CA VAL A 337 17.67 2.03 6.42
C VAL A 337 18.91 2.30 5.58
N ASP A 338 18.72 2.51 4.28
CA ASP A 338 19.81 3.05 3.45
C ASP A 338 20.08 4.52 3.82
N LYS A 339 21.34 4.96 3.65
CA LYS A 339 21.72 6.34 3.91
C LYS A 339 21.26 7.28 2.80
N THR A 340 21.73 7.02 1.57
CA THR A 340 21.66 7.96 0.45
C THR A 340 20.27 8.01 -0.16
N GLY A 341 19.71 9.21 -0.36
CA GLY A 341 18.35 9.35 -0.88
C GLY A 341 17.24 8.99 0.11
N THR A 342 17.55 8.26 1.19
CA THR A 342 16.61 7.86 2.24
C THR A 342 16.76 8.72 3.48
N LEU A 343 17.80 8.52 4.29
CA LEU A 343 18.08 9.37 5.46
C LEU A 343 18.52 10.77 5.07
N THR A 344 19.16 10.92 3.89
CA THR A 344 19.63 12.17 3.36
C THR A 344 18.77 12.64 2.18
N ARG A 345 18.97 13.91 1.79
CA ARG A 345 18.18 14.54 0.71
C ARG A 345 18.66 14.17 -0.70
N ASN A 346 19.77 13.42 -0.82
CA ASN A 346 20.46 13.17 -2.09
C ASN A 346 20.81 14.45 -2.85
N ARG A 347 21.12 15.50 -2.10
CA ARG A 347 21.59 16.80 -2.59
C ARG A 347 22.85 17.18 -1.84
N PRO A 348 24.01 16.63 -2.26
CA PRO A 348 25.27 16.99 -1.64
C PRO A 348 25.57 18.48 -1.88
N GLU A 349 26.11 19.14 -0.86
CA GLU A 349 26.49 20.56 -0.89
C GLU A 349 27.94 20.72 -0.42
N VAL A 350 28.67 21.69 -1.02
CA VAL A 350 29.98 22.06 -0.53
C VAL A 350 29.82 22.76 0.82
N THR A 351 30.38 22.17 1.87
CA THR A 351 30.25 22.66 3.26
C THR A 351 31.53 23.24 3.81
N ALA A 352 32.69 22.86 3.22
CA ALA A 352 33.98 23.38 3.63
C ALA A 352 34.92 23.44 2.43
N ILE A 353 35.78 24.48 2.41
CA ILE A 353 36.91 24.60 1.49
C ILE A 353 38.12 24.94 2.36
N VAL A 354 39.22 24.26 2.11
CA VAL A 354 40.47 24.44 2.83
C VAL A 354 41.61 24.55 1.84
N ALA A 355 42.06 25.76 1.56
CA ALA A 355 43.19 25.99 0.66
C ALA A 355 44.52 25.62 1.33
N ALA A 356 45.43 25.04 0.56
CA ALA A 356 46.80 24.82 0.95
C ALA A 356 47.60 26.16 0.90
N HIS A 357 48.75 26.19 1.58
CA HIS A 357 49.59 27.41 1.63
C HIS A 357 49.91 27.91 0.22
N GLY A 358 49.61 29.17 -0.06
CA GLY A 358 49.86 29.83 -1.35
C GLY A 358 48.68 29.78 -2.33
N PHE A 359 47.55 29.21 -1.93
CA PHE A 359 46.31 29.18 -2.70
C PHE A 359 45.18 29.87 -1.92
N ASP A 360 44.11 30.19 -2.61
CA ASP A 360 42.90 30.81 -2.05
C ASP A 360 41.70 29.89 -2.23
N ASP A 361 40.80 29.85 -1.25
CA ASP A 361 39.61 28.98 -1.23
C ASP A 361 38.74 29.17 -2.48
N ALA A 362 38.55 30.41 -2.93
CA ALA A 362 37.76 30.69 -4.14
C ALA A 362 38.45 30.14 -5.42
N GLN A 363 39.79 30.19 -5.48
CA GLN A 363 40.56 29.63 -6.61
C GLN A 363 40.48 28.10 -6.62
N VAL A 364 40.64 27.46 -5.45
CA VAL A 364 40.51 26.00 -5.29
C VAL A 364 39.14 25.53 -5.78
N LEU A 365 38.07 26.21 -5.34
CA LEU A 365 36.70 25.88 -5.76
C LEU A 365 36.53 26.12 -7.28
N ALA A 366 36.99 27.22 -7.82
CA ALA A 366 36.84 27.55 -9.25
C ALA A 366 37.53 26.52 -10.15
N TRP A 367 38.75 26.09 -9.81
CA TRP A 367 39.48 25.06 -10.55
C TRP A 367 38.79 23.69 -10.45
N ALA A 368 38.38 23.29 -9.25
CA ALA A 368 37.64 22.05 -9.06
C ALA A 368 36.32 22.06 -9.86
N ALA A 369 35.54 23.11 -9.74
CA ALA A 369 34.28 23.23 -10.46
C ALA A 369 34.44 23.22 -11.98
N ALA A 370 35.56 23.77 -12.50
CA ALA A 370 35.85 23.78 -13.93
C ALA A 370 36.01 22.36 -14.52
N VAL A 371 36.66 21.45 -13.82
CA VAL A 371 36.82 20.05 -14.29
C VAL A 371 35.60 19.21 -13.95
N GLU A 372 34.97 19.41 -12.76
CA GLU A 372 33.81 18.64 -12.27
C GLU A 372 32.55 18.89 -13.09
N GLN A 373 32.41 20.01 -13.82
CA GLN A 373 31.31 20.24 -14.77
C GLN A 373 31.21 19.15 -15.87
N HIS A 374 32.25 18.37 -16.08
CA HIS A 374 32.34 17.32 -17.08
C HIS A 374 32.11 15.91 -16.50
N SER A 375 31.97 15.78 -15.18
CA SER A 375 31.70 14.51 -14.48
C SER A 375 30.21 14.33 -14.21
N THR A 376 29.76 13.09 -14.26
CA THR A 376 28.40 12.68 -13.86
C THR A 376 28.32 12.23 -12.41
N HIS A 377 29.41 12.32 -11.65
CA HIS A 377 29.42 11.90 -10.25
C HIS A 377 28.56 12.84 -9.37
N PRO A 378 27.80 12.36 -8.39
CA PRO A 378 26.95 13.22 -7.54
C PRO A 378 27.69 14.33 -6.80
N LEU A 379 28.94 14.09 -6.36
CA LEU A 379 29.77 15.11 -5.71
C LEU A 379 30.21 16.20 -6.70
N ALA A 380 30.41 15.84 -7.97
CA ALA A 380 30.79 16.76 -9.02
C ALA A 380 29.72 17.84 -9.25
N ALA A 381 28.46 17.43 -9.28
CA ALA A 381 27.33 18.36 -9.41
C ALA A 381 27.30 19.41 -8.28
N ALA A 382 27.61 19.00 -7.05
CA ALA A 382 27.66 19.91 -5.90
C ALA A 382 28.83 20.91 -6.01
N ILE A 383 30.00 20.46 -6.42
CA ILE A 383 31.19 21.29 -6.59
C ILE A 383 30.98 22.27 -7.75
N ALA A 384 30.46 21.79 -8.89
CA ALA A 384 30.13 22.60 -10.05
C ALA A 384 29.12 23.70 -9.73
N ALA A 385 28.08 23.36 -8.97
CA ALA A 385 27.03 24.32 -8.54
C ALA A 385 27.53 25.38 -7.57
N ALA A 386 28.49 25.04 -6.71
CA ALA A 386 29.12 25.98 -5.77
C ALA A 386 30.10 26.95 -6.47
N GLY A 387 30.72 26.53 -7.59
CA GLY A 387 31.67 27.35 -8.36
C GLY A 387 30.95 28.46 -9.13
N ARG A 388 31.37 29.72 -8.93
CA ARG A 388 30.89 30.88 -9.70
C ARG A 388 31.98 31.41 -10.61
N GLY A 389 31.65 31.65 -11.89
CA GLY A 389 32.60 32.24 -12.84
C GLY A 389 33.76 31.33 -13.15
N THR A 390 33.51 30.03 -13.29
CA THR A 390 34.53 29.01 -13.55
C THR A 390 35.19 29.19 -14.93
N PRO A 391 36.52 29.09 -15.03
CA PRO A 391 37.20 29.05 -16.32
C PRO A 391 36.85 27.78 -17.10
N ALA A 392 37.00 27.78 -18.40
CA ALA A 392 36.75 26.61 -19.22
C ALA A 392 37.86 25.56 -19.04
N ALA A 393 37.48 24.31 -18.81
CA ALA A 393 38.42 23.19 -18.79
C ALA A 393 38.56 22.57 -20.18
N GLN A 394 39.76 22.10 -20.50
CA GLN A 394 40.12 21.42 -21.75
C GLN A 394 40.77 20.07 -21.40
N ASP A 395 40.76 19.13 -22.37
CA ASP A 395 41.39 17.82 -22.24
C ASP A 395 41.00 17.09 -20.94
N VAL A 396 39.69 17.14 -20.62
CA VAL A 396 39.17 16.55 -19.38
C VAL A 396 39.09 15.04 -19.53
N ALA A 397 39.63 14.31 -18.55
CA ALA A 397 39.59 12.87 -18.46
C ALA A 397 39.16 12.44 -17.05
N GLU A 398 38.23 11.53 -16.95
CA GLU A 398 37.78 10.93 -15.69
C GLU A 398 38.34 9.50 -15.58
N GLU A 399 38.91 9.16 -14.43
CA GLU A 399 39.40 7.81 -14.11
C GLU A 399 38.55 7.21 -12.99
N ALA A 400 37.80 6.15 -13.32
CA ALA A 400 36.84 5.53 -12.40
C ALA A 400 37.51 5.09 -11.08
N GLY A 401 36.95 5.54 -9.96
CA GLY A 401 37.46 5.25 -8.62
C GLY A 401 38.66 6.11 -8.16
N HIS A 402 39.20 6.96 -9.01
CA HIS A 402 40.29 7.86 -8.70
C HIS A 402 39.84 9.32 -8.66
N GLY A 403 39.35 9.85 -9.78
CA GLY A 403 38.89 11.23 -9.88
C GLY A 403 38.88 11.75 -11.32
N ILE A 404 38.88 13.07 -11.47
CA ILE A 404 38.80 13.76 -12.75
C ILE A 404 39.94 14.76 -12.87
N GLY A 405 40.46 14.94 -14.07
CA GLY A 405 41.52 15.94 -14.33
C GLY A 405 41.39 16.57 -15.71
N GLY A 406 41.96 17.77 -15.86
CA GLY A 406 41.93 18.53 -17.11
C GLY A 406 42.88 19.72 -17.09
N LEU A 407 42.90 20.50 -18.17
CA LEU A 407 43.65 21.75 -18.28
C LEU A 407 42.68 22.92 -18.04
N VAL A 408 43.01 23.78 -17.06
CA VAL A 408 42.24 24.98 -16.71
C VAL A 408 43.21 26.16 -16.72
N ASP A 409 43.01 27.14 -17.59
CA ASP A 409 43.90 28.26 -17.80
C ASP A 409 45.35 27.83 -18.04
N GLY A 410 45.57 26.73 -18.77
CA GLY A 410 46.87 26.17 -19.10
C GLY A 410 47.56 25.42 -17.95
N ARG A 411 46.91 25.26 -16.79
CA ARG A 411 47.39 24.48 -15.65
C ARG A 411 46.71 23.12 -15.60
N ARG A 412 47.44 22.09 -15.20
CA ARG A 412 46.90 20.76 -15.01
C ARG A 412 46.22 20.70 -13.65
N VAL A 413 44.88 20.61 -13.65
CA VAL A 413 44.04 20.43 -12.45
C VAL A 413 43.62 19.00 -12.35
N ALA A 414 43.67 18.41 -11.14
CA ALA A 414 43.04 17.13 -10.84
C ALA A 414 42.30 17.21 -9.52
N VAL A 415 41.13 16.58 -9.51
CA VAL A 415 40.22 16.46 -8.34
C VAL A 415 40.01 14.98 -8.09
N GLY A 416 40.23 14.54 -6.85
CA GLY A 416 40.05 13.12 -6.52
C GLY A 416 40.03 12.82 -5.04
N SER A 417 39.81 11.55 -4.70
CA SER A 417 39.66 11.10 -3.31
C SER A 417 41.03 11.16 -2.57
N PRO A 418 41.01 11.27 -1.22
CA PRO A 418 42.23 11.16 -0.40
C PRO A 418 42.95 9.80 -0.52
N ARG A 419 42.29 8.80 -1.12
CA ARG A 419 42.93 7.49 -1.42
C ARG A 419 43.84 7.56 -2.64
N TRP A 420 43.61 8.48 -3.55
CA TRP A 420 44.35 8.67 -4.78
C TRP A 420 45.33 9.84 -4.70
N ILE A 421 44.92 10.98 -4.11
CA ILE A 421 45.75 12.17 -3.93
C ILE A 421 46.22 12.22 -2.48
N ASP A 422 47.53 12.41 -2.25
CA ASP A 422 48.06 12.57 -0.89
C ASP A 422 47.65 13.93 -0.31
N ALA A 423 46.96 13.88 0.85
CA ALA A 423 46.54 15.08 1.56
C ALA A 423 47.70 15.90 2.17
N GLY A 424 48.87 15.35 2.27
CA GLY A 424 50.09 16.05 2.73
C GLY A 424 49.85 16.90 4.00
N PRO A 425 50.14 18.25 3.91
CA PRO A 425 49.95 19.15 5.06
C PRO A 425 48.49 19.28 5.53
N LEU A 426 47.52 19.00 4.67
CA LEU A 426 46.08 19.10 5.01
C LEU A 426 45.51 17.83 5.64
N LYS A 427 46.31 16.78 5.83
CA LYS A 427 45.86 15.47 6.30
C LYS A 427 45.03 15.56 7.57
N ALA A 428 45.50 16.24 8.61
CA ALA A 428 44.78 16.40 9.86
C ALA A 428 43.42 17.12 9.66
N ARG A 429 43.41 18.15 8.79
CA ARG A 429 42.18 18.88 8.52
C ARG A 429 41.18 18.08 7.69
N VAL A 430 41.64 17.25 6.77
CA VAL A 430 40.82 16.32 6.01
C VAL A 430 40.21 15.27 6.97
N GLU A 431 41.02 14.71 7.86
CA GLU A 431 40.53 13.78 8.89
C GLU A 431 39.47 14.41 9.81
N ASP A 432 39.65 15.68 10.22
CA ASP A 432 38.65 16.43 10.98
C ASP A 432 37.33 16.58 10.21
N LEU A 433 37.40 16.98 8.93
CA LEU A 433 36.19 17.12 8.08
C LEU A 433 35.47 15.79 7.87
N GLU A 434 36.24 14.70 7.64
CA GLU A 434 35.67 13.36 7.55
C GLU A 434 35.03 12.91 8.87
N ALA A 435 35.62 13.24 10.02
CA ALA A 435 35.07 12.99 11.35
C ALA A 435 33.79 13.81 11.63
N GLU A 436 33.62 14.97 10.95
CA GLU A 436 32.40 15.77 10.94
C GLU A 436 31.33 15.24 9.97
N GLY A 437 31.58 14.12 9.26
CA GLY A 437 30.65 13.49 8.33
C GLY A 437 30.65 14.05 6.91
N GLN A 438 31.74 14.72 6.51
CA GLN A 438 31.91 15.22 5.16
C GLN A 438 32.68 14.22 4.29
N THR A 439 32.36 14.15 3.01
CA THR A 439 33.19 13.47 2.03
C THR A 439 34.19 14.47 1.46
N CYS A 440 35.48 14.20 1.63
CA CYS A 440 36.53 15.10 1.16
C CYS A 440 37.01 14.71 -0.23
N VAL A 441 37.17 15.72 -1.10
CA VAL A 441 37.95 15.62 -2.34
C VAL A 441 39.16 16.55 -2.28
N LEU A 442 40.27 16.12 -2.82
CA LEU A 442 41.51 16.88 -2.88
C LEU A 442 41.71 17.47 -4.28
N VAL A 443 42.17 18.69 -4.32
CA VAL A 443 42.44 19.43 -5.55
C VAL A 443 43.93 19.62 -5.70
N THR A 444 44.51 19.22 -6.84
CA THR A 444 45.90 19.50 -7.19
C THR A 444 45.98 20.38 -8.42
N VAL A 445 46.99 21.25 -8.46
CA VAL A 445 47.31 22.11 -9.60
C VAL A 445 48.80 21.93 -9.94
N ASP A 446 49.09 21.55 -11.17
CA ASP A 446 50.43 21.22 -11.67
C ASP A 446 51.16 20.18 -10.79
N GLY A 447 50.38 19.24 -10.18
CA GLY A 447 50.90 18.19 -9.31
C GLY A 447 51.10 18.62 -7.84
N PHE A 448 50.87 19.89 -7.49
CA PHE A 448 50.95 20.38 -6.12
C PHE A 448 49.55 20.39 -5.49
N LEU A 449 49.44 19.99 -4.23
CA LEU A 449 48.18 20.07 -3.49
C LEU A 449 47.74 21.54 -3.34
N ALA A 450 46.60 21.88 -3.93
CA ALA A 450 46.02 23.22 -3.89
C ALA A 450 45.02 23.37 -2.74
N GLY A 451 44.30 22.31 -2.39
CA GLY A 451 43.31 22.35 -1.30
C GLY A 451 42.48 21.08 -1.16
N ALA A 452 41.54 21.13 -0.20
CA ALA A 452 40.55 20.13 0.03
C ALA A 452 39.16 20.77 0.01
N ILE A 453 38.16 20.06 -0.53
CA ILE A 453 36.75 20.46 -0.55
C ILE A 453 35.97 19.41 0.20
N GLY A 454 35.25 19.80 1.26
CA GLY A 454 34.34 18.98 1.99
C GLY A 454 32.93 19.11 1.42
N VAL A 455 32.34 17.98 1.07
CA VAL A 455 30.99 17.89 0.54
C VAL A 455 30.17 16.99 1.48
N ARG A 456 28.97 17.39 1.85
CA ARG A 456 28.09 16.61 2.69
C ARG A 456 26.70 16.57 2.11
N ASP A 457 26.11 15.37 2.12
CA ASP A 457 24.69 15.19 1.87
C ASP A 457 23.95 15.37 3.21
N GLU A 458 23.06 16.35 3.28
CA GLU A 458 22.41 16.73 4.52
C GLU A 458 21.39 15.69 5.00
N LEU A 459 21.44 15.38 6.30
CA LEU A 459 20.42 14.59 6.97
C LEU A 459 19.07 15.30 6.88
N ARG A 460 18.02 14.58 6.56
CA ARG A 460 16.66 15.13 6.60
C ARG A 460 16.33 15.55 8.03
N PRO A 461 15.73 16.73 8.24
CA PRO A 461 15.51 17.31 9.59
C PRO A 461 14.57 16.45 10.45
N GLU A 462 13.67 15.69 9.84
CA GLU A 462 12.72 14.82 10.53
C GLU A 462 13.35 13.51 11.08
N VAL A 463 14.50 13.08 10.57
CA VAL A 463 15.12 11.77 10.88
C VAL A 463 15.31 11.52 12.38
N PRO A 464 15.87 12.44 13.18
CA PRO A 464 16.09 12.17 14.61
C PRO A 464 14.79 11.91 15.37
N GLU A 465 13.70 12.58 14.98
CA GLU A 465 12.38 12.39 15.59
C GLU A 465 11.75 11.06 15.16
N VAL A 466 11.86 10.72 13.88
CA VAL A 466 11.39 9.44 13.33
C VAL A 466 12.10 8.28 14.01
N VAL A 467 13.44 8.32 14.14
CA VAL A 467 14.23 7.28 14.80
C VAL A 467 13.82 7.13 16.27
N ARG A 468 13.61 8.24 16.98
CA ARG A 468 13.11 8.22 18.37
C ARG A 468 11.74 7.57 18.45
N THR A 469 10.79 7.97 17.60
CA THR A 469 9.43 7.43 17.56
C THR A 469 9.42 5.92 17.26
N LEU A 470 10.26 5.46 16.33
CA LEU A 470 10.42 4.04 16.02
C LEU A 470 10.95 3.26 17.23
N ARG A 471 11.95 3.81 17.94
CA ARG A 471 12.50 3.21 19.14
C ARG A 471 11.46 3.10 20.25
N ASP A 472 10.64 4.15 20.45
CA ASP A 472 9.53 4.15 21.41
C ASP A 472 8.45 3.12 21.05
N GLN A 473 8.29 2.84 19.75
CA GLN A 473 7.44 1.75 19.24
C GLN A 473 8.08 0.36 19.34
N GLY A 474 9.29 0.23 19.90
CA GLY A 474 10.02 -1.03 20.07
C GLY A 474 10.63 -1.55 18.75
N VAL A 475 10.98 -0.65 17.82
CA VAL A 475 11.66 -0.98 16.56
C VAL A 475 13.13 -0.59 16.68
N LYS A 476 14.03 -1.56 16.47
CA LYS A 476 15.47 -1.30 16.32
C LYS A 476 15.72 -0.67 14.95
N VAL A 477 16.62 0.32 14.88
CA VAL A 477 17.01 0.95 13.63
C VAL A 477 18.50 0.74 13.38
N SER A 478 18.85 0.26 12.18
CA SER A 478 20.24 0.09 11.71
C SER A 478 20.44 0.84 10.40
N MET A 479 21.55 1.55 10.26
CA MET A 479 21.94 2.23 9.03
C MET A 479 22.87 1.36 8.18
N LEU A 480 22.57 1.23 6.89
CA LEU A 480 23.39 0.53 5.91
C LEU A 480 23.90 1.54 4.87
N THR A 481 25.19 1.54 4.57
CA THR A 481 25.75 2.46 3.59
C THR A 481 27.03 1.92 2.94
N GLY A 482 27.31 2.35 1.69
CA GLY A 482 28.58 2.14 1.01
C GLY A 482 29.68 3.11 1.42
N ASP A 483 29.35 4.17 2.18
CA ASP A 483 30.31 5.18 2.61
C ASP A 483 31.35 4.61 3.60
N ASN A 484 32.43 5.38 3.80
CA ASN A 484 33.40 5.06 4.83
C ASN A 484 32.80 5.11 6.25
N PHE A 485 33.38 4.34 7.17
CA PHE A 485 32.88 4.20 8.51
C PHE A 485 32.79 5.52 9.29
N HIS A 486 33.76 6.43 9.11
CA HIS A 486 33.80 7.70 9.87
C HIS A 486 32.63 8.61 9.49
N THR A 487 32.41 8.81 8.19
CA THR A 487 31.26 9.59 7.69
C THR A 487 29.93 8.96 8.11
N ALA A 488 29.81 7.63 7.99
CA ALA A 488 28.62 6.91 8.38
C ALA A 488 28.33 7.05 9.89
N ALA A 489 29.34 6.89 10.73
CA ALA A 489 29.19 6.98 12.21
C ALA A 489 28.81 8.41 12.65
N ALA A 490 29.38 9.45 12.01
CA ALA A 490 29.05 10.84 12.30
C ALA A 490 27.57 11.14 11.99
N LEU A 491 27.10 10.72 10.81
CA LEU A 491 25.69 10.90 10.40
C LEU A 491 24.74 10.11 11.28
N ALA A 492 25.07 8.87 11.59
CA ALA A 492 24.26 8.00 12.47
C ALA A 492 24.12 8.60 13.88
N LYS A 493 25.16 9.20 14.41
CA LYS A 493 25.12 9.91 15.70
C LYS A 493 24.12 11.08 15.65
N LEU A 494 24.11 11.88 14.58
CA LEU A 494 23.14 12.96 14.38
C LEU A 494 21.71 12.41 14.24
N ALA A 495 21.55 11.28 13.54
CA ALA A 495 20.28 10.60 13.37
C ALA A 495 19.79 9.89 14.64
N GLY A 496 20.65 9.70 15.64
CA GLY A 496 20.35 8.92 16.84
C GLY A 496 20.36 7.41 16.62
N ILE A 497 21.04 6.91 15.56
CA ILE A 497 21.17 5.50 15.21
C ILE A 497 22.48 4.97 15.82
N GLY A 498 22.38 3.89 16.62
CA GLY A 498 23.55 3.28 17.27
C GLY A 498 24.16 2.08 16.52
N ASP A 499 23.46 1.52 15.55
CA ASP A 499 23.86 0.33 14.78
C ASP A 499 24.16 0.73 13.34
N VAL A 500 25.43 0.66 12.93
CA VAL A 500 25.93 1.19 11.66
C VAL A 500 26.75 0.14 10.94
N HIS A 501 26.41 -0.10 9.69
CA HIS A 501 27.13 -0.97 8.78
C HIS A 501 27.59 -0.13 7.59
N ALA A 502 28.88 0.08 7.49
CA ALA A 502 29.50 0.94 6.49
C ALA A 502 30.35 0.14 5.48
N GLU A 503 30.79 0.79 4.41
CA GLU A 503 31.65 0.22 3.35
C GLU A 503 31.03 -1.00 2.64
N LEU A 504 29.69 -1.03 2.54
CA LEU A 504 28.93 -2.14 2.01
C LEU A 504 28.77 -2.04 0.49
N ARG A 505 28.94 -3.17 -0.18
CA ARG A 505 28.45 -3.36 -1.56
C ARG A 505 26.97 -3.76 -1.55
N PRO A 506 26.26 -3.66 -2.68
CA PRO A 506 24.84 -4.06 -2.76
C PRO A 506 24.58 -5.50 -2.26
N GLU A 507 25.48 -6.44 -2.59
CA GLU A 507 25.38 -7.83 -2.17
C GLU A 507 25.56 -8.00 -0.64
N ASP A 508 26.42 -7.17 -0.04
CA ASP A 508 26.66 -7.17 1.41
C ASP A 508 25.43 -6.64 2.15
N LYS A 509 24.79 -5.58 1.64
CA LYS A 509 23.52 -5.07 2.16
C LYS A 509 22.45 -6.16 2.16
N ALA A 510 22.26 -6.85 1.02
CA ALA A 510 21.28 -7.92 0.89
C ALA A 510 21.54 -9.06 1.89
N ARG A 511 22.79 -9.48 2.05
CA ARG A 511 23.19 -10.53 3.00
C ARG A 511 22.94 -10.12 4.46
N ILE A 512 23.24 -8.89 4.84
CA ILE A 512 23.02 -8.37 6.20
C ILE A 512 21.52 -8.30 6.49
N VAL A 513 20.71 -7.79 5.57
CA VAL A 513 19.26 -7.69 5.73
C VAL A 513 18.60 -9.06 5.83
N ALA A 514 19.04 -10.03 5.01
CA ALA A 514 18.58 -11.41 5.10
C ALA A 514 18.91 -12.01 6.49
N GLY A 515 20.14 -11.81 6.99
CA GLY A 515 20.54 -12.26 8.33
C GLY A 515 19.72 -11.60 9.47
N PHE A 516 19.37 -10.33 9.34
CA PHE A 516 18.45 -9.67 10.28
C PHE A 516 17.07 -10.31 10.22
N SER A 517 16.56 -10.59 9.00
CA SER A 517 15.23 -11.16 8.78
C SER A 517 15.08 -12.58 9.34
N GLU A 518 16.16 -13.36 9.42
CA GLU A 518 16.19 -14.68 10.07
C GLU A 518 16.00 -14.59 11.59
N THR A 519 16.49 -13.51 12.21
CA THR A 519 16.47 -13.35 13.67
C THR A 519 15.26 -12.56 14.17
N SER A 520 14.77 -11.62 13.37
CA SER A 520 13.66 -10.73 13.73
C SER A 520 12.96 -10.22 12.46
N PRO A 521 11.63 -10.04 12.47
CA PRO A 521 10.94 -9.43 11.35
C PRO A 521 11.53 -8.05 11.03
N THR A 522 12.20 -7.96 9.87
CA THR A 522 12.99 -6.81 9.45
C THR A 522 12.37 -6.14 8.22
N ALA A 523 12.20 -4.82 8.27
CA ALA A 523 11.94 -4.03 7.08
C ALA A 523 13.26 -3.42 6.55
N MET A 524 13.43 -3.38 5.24
CA MET A 524 14.46 -2.59 4.57
C MET A 524 13.80 -1.41 3.86
N ILE A 525 14.36 -0.21 4.02
CA ILE A 525 13.92 0.99 3.32
C ILE A 525 15.08 1.59 2.52
N GLY A 526 14.81 1.90 1.26
CA GLY A 526 15.78 2.48 0.32
C GLY A 526 15.10 3.15 -0.86
N ASP A 527 15.89 3.75 -1.75
CA ASP A 527 15.42 4.43 -2.97
C ASP A 527 15.15 3.46 -4.15
N GLY A 528 15.54 2.23 -4.03
CA GLY A 528 15.12 1.07 -4.84
C GLY A 528 16.04 0.65 -5.96
N ILE A 529 16.86 1.49 -6.56
CA ILE A 529 17.67 1.07 -7.74
C ILE A 529 18.84 0.18 -7.30
N ASN A 530 19.62 0.65 -6.33
CA ASN A 530 20.79 -0.07 -5.81
C ASN A 530 20.44 -1.05 -4.68
N ASP A 531 19.30 -0.85 -4.04
CA ASP A 531 18.88 -1.61 -2.86
C ASP A 531 17.88 -2.73 -3.18
N ALA A 532 17.48 -2.90 -4.46
CA ALA A 532 16.49 -3.91 -4.87
C ALA A 532 16.78 -5.32 -4.31
N PRO A 533 18.03 -5.85 -4.30
CA PRO A 533 18.33 -7.14 -3.69
C PRO A 533 18.12 -7.15 -2.17
N ALA A 534 18.40 -6.03 -1.48
CA ALA A 534 18.22 -5.90 -0.04
C ALA A 534 16.74 -5.75 0.32
N LEU A 535 15.96 -5.00 -0.48
CA LEU A 535 14.50 -4.87 -0.35
C LEU A 535 13.82 -6.24 -0.50
N ALA A 536 14.21 -7.01 -1.52
CA ALA A 536 13.67 -8.36 -1.75
C ALA A 536 14.06 -9.37 -0.66
N GLY A 537 15.24 -9.22 -0.02
CA GLY A 537 15.72 -10.07 1.07
C GLY A 537 15.11 -9.75 2.43
N ALA A 538 14.42 -8.62 2.58
CA ALA A 538 13.78 -8.22 3.82
C ALA A 538 12.46 -8.98 4.07
N THR A 539 11.99 -9.00 5.33
CA THR A 539 10.62 -9.45 5.64
C THR A 539 9.59 -8.54 4.96
N VAL A 540 9.90 -7.23 4.88
CA VAL A 540 9.12 -6.23 4.13
C VAL A 540 10.10 -5.25 3.48
N GLY A 541 10.10 -5.18 2.15
CA GLY A 541 10.80 -4.14 1.41
C GLY A 541 9.94 -2.88 1.31
N ILE A 542 10.53 -1.70 1.59
CA ILE A 542 9.87 -0.40 1.52
C ILE A 542 10.65 0.49 0.54
N ALA A 543 10.04 0.86 -0.58
CA ALA A 543 10.62 1.81 -1.53
C ALA A 543 10.16 3.25 -1.20
N MET A 544 11.10 4.20 -1.24
CA MET A 544 10.84 5.63 -1.06
C MET A 544 10.79 6.35 -2.40
N GLY A 545 9.94 7.40 -2.49
CA GLY A 545 9.90 8.27 -3.65
C GLY A 545 9.43 7.59 -4.93
N ALA A 546 8.46 6.70 -4.81
CA ALA A 546 7.96 5.80 -5.87
C ALA A 546 7.32 6.51 -7.09
N THR A 547 7.65 7.76 -7.33
CA THR A 547 7.14 8.56 -8.45
C THR A 547 8.00 8.46 -9.72
N GLY A 548 9.08 7.65 -9.72
CA GLY A 548 10.00 7.67 -10.86
C GLY A 548 10.77 6.39 -11.22
N SER A 549 10.70 5.32 -10.45
CA SER A 549 11.47 4.10 -10.75
C SER A 549 10.58 2.87 -10.62
N ASP A 550 10.13 2.33 -11.75
CA ASP A 550 9.35 1.09 -11.83
C ASP A 550 10.05 -0.09 -11.14
N ALA A 551 11.38 -0.19 -11.25
CA ALA A 551 12.18 -1.26 -10.63
C ALA A 551 12.16 -1.22 -9.09
N ALA A 552 12.12 -0.04 -8.48
CA ALA A 552 12.01 0.12 -7.03
C ALA A 552 10.64 -0.30 -6.53
N ILE A 553 9.61 0.18 -7.25
CA ILE A 553 8.23 -0.19 -6.96
C ILE A 553 8.07 -1.70 -7.12
N GLU A 554 8.61 -2.31 -8.19
CA GLU A 554 8.43 -3.73 -8.48
C GLU A 554 9.04 -4.64 -7.39
N SER A 555 10.22 -4.29 -6.87
CA SER A 555 10.94 -5.11 -5.89
C SER A 555 10.50 -4.93 -4.42
N ALA A 556 9.74 -3.89 -4.09
CA ALA A 556 9.29 -3.61 -2.73
C ALA A 556 7.88 -4.15 -2.44
N ASP A 557 7.60 -4.52 -1.19
CA ASP A 557 6.26 -4.89 -0.69
C ASP A 557 5.38 -3.66 -0.38
N VAL A 558 6.02 -2.55 -0.04
CA VAL A 558 5.41 -1.28 0.33
C VAL A 558 6.11 -0.15 -0.41
N ALA A 559 5.38 0.79 -0.95
CA ALA A 559 5.93 1.97 -1.61
C ALA A 559 5.39 3.25 -0.98
N PHE A 560 6.26 4.23 -0.73
CA PHE A 560 5.88 5.57 -0.32
C PHE A 560 5.89 6.47 -1.53
N THR A 561 4.78 7.17 -1.78
CA THR A 561 4.62 8.04 -2.93
C THR A 561 5.40 9.36 -2.81
N GLY A 562 5.85 9.70 -1.59
CA GLY A 562 6.69 10.85 -1.28
C GLY A 562 7.98 10.45 -0.56
N HIS A 563 8.68 11.46 -0.06
CA HIS A 563 9.94 11.29 0.65
C HIS A 563 9.84 11.54 2.17
N ASP A 564 8.62 11.65 2.72
CA ASP A 564 8.40 11.88 4.16
C ASP A 564 8.64 10.60 4.97
N LEU A 565 9.75 10.58 5.72
CA LEU A 565 10.10 9.46 6.61
C LEU A 565 9.14 9.32 7.81
N GLY A 566 8.38 10.35 8.14
CA GLY A 566 7.33 10.31 9.17
C GLY A 566 6.22 9.31 8.87
N LEU A 567 6.07 8.92 7.61
CA LEU A 567 5.13 7.87 7.18
C LEU A 567 5.51 6.48 7.71
N ILE A 568 6.79 6.21 8.01
CA ILE A 568 7.24 4.88 8.49
C ILE A 568 6.58 4.52 9.82
N PRO A 569 6.75 5.30 10.92
CA PRO A 569 6.11 4.98 12.19
C PRO A 569 4.58 4.99 12.09
N GLN A 570 4.00 5.83 11.22
CA GLN A 570 2.56 5.87 10.98
C GLN A 570 2.07 4.58 10.29
N ALA A 571 2.76 4.11 9.24
CA ALA A 571 2.43 2.88 8.53
C ALA A 571 2.53 1.64 9.44
N LEU A 572 3.60 1.54 10.24
CA LEU A 572 3.78 0.47 11.23
C LEU A 572 2.65 0.47 12.27
N HIS A 573 2.32 1.64 12.82
CA HIS A 573 1.21 1.78 13.79
C HIS A 573 -0.14 1.37 13.16
N HIS A 574 -0.39 1.82 11.93
CA HIS A 574 -1.61 1.50 11.18
C HIS A 574 -1.74 -0.01 10.93
N ALA A 575 -0.67 -0.66 10.49
CA ALA A 575 -0.63 -2.10 10.25
C ALA A 575 -0.83 -2.91 11.54
N ARG A 576 -0.18 -2.50 12.65
CA ARG A 576 -0.36 -3.11 13.99
C ARG A 576 -1.80 -2.99 14.48
N ARG A 577 -2.44 -1.84 14.25
CA ARG A 577 -3.83 -1.61 14.63
C ARG A 577 -4.77 -2.50 13.81
N GLY A 578 -4.57 -2.60 12.49
CA GLY A 578 -5.33 -3.48 11.63
C GLY A 578 -5.20 -4.95 12.05
N GLY A 579 -3.98 -5.41 12.35
CA GLY A 579 -3.74 -6.76 12.86
C GLY A 579 -4.47 -7.04 14.19
N ARG A 580 -4.58 -6.05 15.09
CA ARG A 580 -5.38 -6.19 16.33
C ARG A 580 -6.88 -6.32 16.03
N ILE A 581 -7.40 -5.55 15.08
CA ILE A 581 -8.81 -5.63 14.65
C ILE A 581 -9.11 -7.01 14.03
N ILE A 582 -8.22 -7.52 13.18
CA ILE A 582 -8.33 -8.87 12.60
C ILE A 582 -8.44 -9.92 13.72
N ASN A 583 -7.52 -9.88 14.70
CA ASN A 583 -7.54 -10.83 15.81
C ASN A 583 -8.82 -10.73 16.65
N GLN A 584 -9.32 -9.51 16.90
CA GLN A 584 -10.61 -9.30 17.60
C GLN A 584 -11.75 -9.95 16.84
N ASN A 585 -11.82 -9.76 15.53
CA ASN A 585 -12.87 -10.33 14.68
C ASN A 585 -12.81 -11.86 14.64
N ILE A 586 -11.61 -12.44 14.51
CA ILE A 586 -11.43 -13.91 14.55
C ILE A 586 -11.90 -14.47 15.90
N VAL A 587 -11.48 -13.88 17.01
CA VAL A 587 -11.87 -14.32 18.36
C VAL A 587 -13.39 -14.21 18.55
N LEU A 588 -13.98 -13.08 18.14
CA LEU A 588 -15.43 -12.87 18.22
C LEU A 588 -16.20 -13.93 17.41
N SER A 589 -15.79 -14.18 16.16
CA SER A 589 -16.43 -15.17 15.29
C SER A 589 -16.37 -16.58 15.87
N LEU A 590 -15.23 -16.98 16.40
CA LEU A 590 -15.07 -18.29 17.05
C LEU A 590 -15.90 -18.40 18.34
N ALA A 591 -15.95 -17.33 19.15
CA ALA A 591 -16.75 -17.31 20.37
C ALA A 591 -18.25 -17.46 20.06
N ILE A 592 -18.75 -16.80 19.01
CA ILE A 592 -20.16 -16.91 18.59
C ILE A 592 -20.48 -18.33 18.19
N ILE A 593 -19.68 -18.97 17.35
CA ILE A 593 -19.88 -20.37 16.94
C ILE A 593 -19.88 -21.30 18.17
N THR A 594 -18.92 -21.09 19.09
CA THR A 594 -18.78 -21.92 20.30
C THR A 594 -19.99 -21.81 21.24
N VAL A 595 -20.64 -20.64 21.30
CA VAL A 595 -21.82 -20.41 22.13
C VAL A 595 -23.10 -20.88 21.42
N LEU A 596 -23.27 -20.54 20.13
CA LEU A 596 -24.48 -20.85 19.39
C LEU A 596 -24.65 -22.35 19.14
N LEU A 597 -23.59 -23.09 18.92
CA LEU A 597 -23.66 -24.51 18.59
C LEU A 597 -24.28 -25.36 19.69
N PRO A 598 -23.89 -25.28 20.98
CA PRO A 598 -24.58 -25.97 22.06
C PRO A 598 -26.04 -25.55 22.21
N LEU A 599 -26.35 -24.25 22.08
CA LEU A 599 -27.73 -23.74 22.19
C LEU A 599 -28.61 -24.25 21.04
N ALA A 600 -28.07 -24.44 19.85
CA ALA A 600 -28.75 -25.05 18.72
C ALA A 600 -29.03 -26.55 18.97
N ILE A 601 -28.05 -27.32 19.45
CA ILE A 601 -28.17 -28.75 19.73
C ILE A 601 -29.19 -28.99 20.84
N THR A 602 -29.17 -28.18 21.89
CA THR A 602 -30.12 -28.31 23.01
C THR A 602 -31.54 -27.83 22.67
N GLY A 603 -31.73 -27.10 21.55
CA GLY A 603 -33.01 -26.58 21.11
C GLY A 603 -33.52 -25.37 21.90
N VAL A 604 -32.60 -24.67 22.62
CA VAL A 604 -32.94 -23.42 23.33
C VAL A 604 -33.27 -22.29 22.35
N LEU A 605 -32.61 -22.29 21.17
CA LEU A 605 -32.85 -21.32 20.11
C LEU A 605 -33.44 -22.01 18.87
N GLY A 606 -34.50 -21.45 18.32
CA GLY A 606 -35.07 -21.83 17.04
C GLY A 606 -34.26 -21.27 15.85
N LEU A 607 -34.62 -21.69 14.63
CA LEU A 607 -33.89 -21.37 13.42
C LEU A 607 -33.78 -19.84 13.19
N ALA A 608 -34.92 -19.13 13.24
CA ALA A 608 -34.96 -17.68 13.03
C ALA A 608 -34.13 -16.91 14.07
N ALA A 609 -34.15 -17.33 15.34
CA ALA A 609 -33.33 -16.69 16.39
C ALA A 609 -31.83 -16.88 16.18
N VAL A 610 -31.40 -18.09 15.79
CA VAL A 610 -29.99 -18.38 15.49
C VAL A 610 -29.53 -17.59 14.28
N VAL A 611 -30.33 -17.54 13.20
CA VAL A 611 -30.02 -16.73 12.02
C VAL A 611 -29.85 -15.27 12.41
N LEU A 612 -30.81 -14.69 13.15
CA LEU A 612 -30.74 -13.29 13.57
C LEU A 612 -29.47 -12.98 14.38
N VAL A 613 -29.12 -13.82 15.37
CA VAL A 613 -27.92 -13.63 16.18
C VAL A 613 -26.65 -13.72 15.31
N HIS A 614 -26.62 -14.66 14.36
CA HIS A 614 -25.51 -14.87 13.45
C HIS A 614 -25.30 -13.66 12.54
N GLU A 615 -26.37 -13.14 11.92
CA GLU A 615 -26.29 -11.98 11.01
C GLU A 615 -25.94 -10.68 11.76
N VAL A 616 -26.49 -10.47 12.96
CA VAL A 616 -26.09 -9.33 13.81
C VAL A 616 -24.60 -9.41 14.15
N ALA A 617 -24.11 -10.60 14.47
CA ALA A 617 -22.69 -10.80 14.75
C ALA A 617 -21.81 -10.50 13.54
N GLU A 618 -22.25 -10.88 12.34
CA GLU A 618 -21.54 -10.58 11.09
C GLU A 618 -21.47 -9.09 10.83
N VAL A 619 -22.57 -8.36 10.97
CA VAL A 619 -22.62 -6.90 10.88
C VAL A 619 -21.66 -6.25 11.89
N VAL A 620 -21.56 -6.76 13.11
CA VAL A 620 -20.60 -6.26 14.12
C VAL A 620 -19.17 -6.50 13.68
N VAL A 621 -18.84 -7.67 13.12
CA VAL A 621 -17.50 -8.00 12.59
C VAL A 621 -17.13 -7.09 11.42
N ILE A 622 -18.07 -6.87 10.48
CA ILE A 622 -17.88 -5.94 9.35
C ILE A 622 -17.64 -4.51 9.87
N ALA A 623 -18.50 -4.02 10.77
CA ALA A 623 -18.37 -2.68 11.34
C ALA A 623 -17.04 -2.50 12.10
N ASN A 624 -16.60 -3.51 12.84
CA ASN A 624 -15.28 -3.50 13.48
C ASN A 624 -14.15 -3.50 12.46
N GLY A 625 -14.25 -4.29 11.37
CA GLY A 625 -13.27 -4.32 10.27
C GLY A 625 -13.12 -2.95 9.58
N LEU A 626 -14.23 -2.28 9.30
CA LEU A 626 -14.27 -0.94 8.71
C LEU A 626 -13.59 0.14 9.58
N ARG A 627 -13.41 -0.09 10.89
CA ARG A 627 -12.61 0.82 11.75
C ARG A 627 -11.15 0.90 11.33
N ALA A 628 -10.65 -0.07 10.59
CA ALA A 628 -9.30 -0.04 10.02
C ALA A 628 -9.15 1.05 8.93
N ALA A 629 -10.25 1.50 8.31
CA ALA A 629 -10.25 2.61 7.37
C ALA A 629 -9.95 3.98 8.01
N ARG A 630 -9.98 4.10 9.35
CA ARG A 630 -9.70 5.36 10.03
C ARG A 630 -8.18 5.50 10.25
N ALA A 631 -7.50 6.21 9.37
CA ALA A 631 -6.15 6.71 9.64
C ALA A 631 -6.24 7.78 10.74
N ARG A 632 -5.59 7.57 11.88
CA ARG A 632 -5.44 8.63 12.91
C ARG A 632 -4.17 9.39 12.56
N LYS A 633 -4.27 10.67 12.22
CA LYS A 633 -3.11 11.58 12.29
C LYS A 633 -2.68 11.62 13.76
N GLN A 634 -1.47 11.20 14.03
CA GLN A 634 -0.81 11.47 15.33
C GLN A 634 -0.21 12.85 15.29
#